data_a23077661ce296025a64ff225182f845
#
_entry.id   a23077661ce296025a64ff225182f845
#
_cell.length_a   1.000
_cell.length_b   1.000
_cell.length_c   1.000
_cell.angle_alpha   90.00
_cell.angle_beta   90.00
_cell.angle_gamma   90.00
#
_symmetry.space_group_name_H-M   'P 1'
#
loop_
_entity.id
_entity.type
_entity.pdbx_description
1 polymer ?
#
loop_
_entity_poly.entity_id
_entity_poly.type
_entity_poly.pdbx_seq_one_letter_code
_entity_poly.pdbx_strand_id
1 'polypeptide(L)'
;MTKYTEDVELRLEYLVQRLHTNYEAIGQSSGRPFIYFVYHPSLERYVQRIVGEQLRSDAQITVYPLDVLPLTITALQGQEELRQRLLNDPLRTESATDAILRLWTRKISSNIATQLAATIEDEHPVIVLYNLAALHPLGNPTSLMEFLAEQEPRNPRTRAIVPVVLFVPGTRPPQTSRLYNFLDQERLQLGFYRGEEM
;
A
#
# COMPACT_ATOMS: atom_id res chain seq x y z
N MET A 1 25.31 9.05 -6.38
CA MET A 1 23.84 8.95 -6.37
C MET A 1 23.35 9.06 -7.79
N THR A 2 22.35 8.30 -8.20
CA THR A 2 21.75 8.43 -9.53
C THR A 2 20.64 9.49 -9.48
N LYS A 3 20.34 10.14 -10.61
CA LYS A 3 19.24 11.13 -10.71
C LYS A 3 17.90 10.59 -10.15
N TYR A 4 17.66 9.30 -10.27
CA TYR A 4 16.45 8.66 -9.76
C TYR A 4 16.40 8.55 -8.23
N THR A 5 17.55 8.39 -7.56
CA THR A 5 17.60 8.34 -6.09
C THR A 5 17.38 9.73 -5.48
N GLU A 6 17.92 10.78 -6.09
CA GLU A 6 17.69 12.17 -5.67
C GLU A 6 16.22 12.58 -5.81
N ASP A 7 15.56 12.16 -6.91
CA ASP A 7 14.12 12.39 -7.10
C ASP A 7 13.27 11.71 -6.01
N VAL A 8 13.60 10.46 -5.68
CA VAL A 8 12.89 9.71 -4.62
C VAL A 8 13.05 10.36 -3.26
N GLU A 9 14.27 10.81 -2.90
CA GLU A 9 14.52 11.48 -1.63
C GLU A 9 13.74 12.79 -1.52
N LEU A 10 13.80 13.63 -2.53
CA LEU A 10 13.07 14.91 -2.57
C LEU A 10 11.55 14.71 -2.44
N ARG A 11 11.00 13.74 -3.15
CA ARG A 11 9.57 13.42 -3.06
C ARG A 11 9.18 12.84 -1.70
N LEU A 12 10.08 12.08 -1.07
CA LEU A 12 9.85 11.56 0.27
C LEU A 12 9.84 12.68 1.32
N GLU A 13 10.77 13.64 1.24
CA GLU A 13 10.76 14.83 2.09
C GLU A 13 9.45 15.61 1.95
N TYR A 14 8.98 15.78 0.71
CA TYR A 14 7.70 16.46 0.44
C TYR A 14 6.51 15.65 1.01
N LEU A 15 6.52 14.32 0.90
CA LEU A 15 5.51 13.44 1.51
C LEU A 15 5.46 13.64 3.04
N VAL A 16 6.62 13.59 3.70
CA VAL A 16 6.72 13.79 5.16
C VAL A 16 6.19 15.18 5.55
N GLN A 17 6.64 16.23 4.87
CA GLN A 17 6.14 17.57 5.10
C GLN A 17 4.61 17.66 4.94
N ARG A 18 4.07 17.02 3.93
CA ARG A 18 2.62 17.02 3.68
C ARG A 18 1.84 16.27 4.75
N LEU A 19 2.35 15.14 5.22
CA LEU A 19 1.75 14.39 6.33
C LEU A 19 1.70 15.24 7.61
N HIS A 20 2.71 16.08 7.88
CA HIS A 20 2.71 16.99 9.02
C HIS A 20 1.77 18.18 8.86
N THR A 21 1.77 18.81 7.67
CA THR A 21 1.04 20.07 7.49
C THR A 21 -0.42 19.91 7.10
N ASN A 22 -0.78 18.80 6.46
CA ASN A 22 -2.10 18.60 5.84
C ASN A 22 -2.78 17.28 6.25
N TYR A 23 -2.41 16.68 7.36
CA TYR A 23 -2.94 15.39 7.81
C TYR A 23 -4.48 15.33 7.73
N GLU A 24 -5.16 16.31 8.32
CA GLU A 24 -6.62 16.39 8.36
C GLU A 24 -7.23 16.48 6.95
N ALA A 25 -6.57 17.22 6.05
CA ALA A 25 -7.05 17.37 4.68
C ALA A 25 -6.95 16.03 3.90
N ILE A 26 -5.91 15.24 4.12
CA ILE A 26 -5.73 13.94 3.48
C ILE A 26 -6.83 12.97 3.93
N GLY A 27 -7.08 12.87 5.23
CA GLY A 27 -8.03 11.90 5.79
C GLY A 27 -9.51 12.30 5.63
N GLN A 28 -9.84 13.59 5.76
CA GLN A 28 -11.24 14.03 5.93
C GLN A 28 -11.83 14.78 4.74
N SER A 29 -11.09 15.70 4.14
CA SER A 29 -11.68 16.65 3.17
C SER A 29 -11.57 16.22 1.72
N SER A 30 -10.58 15.42 1.35
CA SER A 30 -10.33 15.05 -0.05
C SER A 30 -11.18 13.88 -0.54
N GLY A 31 -11.74 13.05 0.36
CA GLY A 31 -12.30 11.74 0.02
C GLY A 31 -11.27 10.79 -0.61
N ARG A 32 -9.98 11.13 -0.50
CA ARG A 32 -8.84 10.42 -1.10
C ARG A 32 -7.80 10.11 -0.04
N PRO A 33 -8.05 9.15 0.86
CA PRO A 33 -7.14 8.84 1.96
C PRO A 33 -5.86 8.11 1.50
N PHE A 34 -5.77 7.75 0.21
CA PHE A 34 -4.66 6.98 -0.33
C PHE A 34 -3.64 7.86 -1.04
N ILE A 35 -2.37 7.70 -0.69
CA ILE A 35 -1.24 8.38 -1.32
C ILE A 35 -0.37 7.35 -2.01
N TYR A 36 -0.23 7.47 -3.32
CA TYR A 36 0.59 6.59 -4.14
C TYR A 36 1.97 7.22 -4.36
N PHE A 37 2.98 6.62 -3.78
CA PHE A 37 4.37 6.97 -4.03
C PHE A 37 4.95 6.01 -5.06
N VAL A 38 4.86 6.38 -6.34
CA VAL A 38 5.34 5.55 -7.45
C VAL A 38 6.83 5.75 -7.64
N TYR A 39 7.60 4.67 -7.70
CA TYR A 39 9.05 4.66 -7.92
C TYR A 39 9.45 3.56 -8.88
N HIS A 40 10.55 3.77 -9.63
CA HIS A 40 11.04 2.78 -10.59
C HIS A 40 11.41 1.46 -9.88
N PRO A 41 10.98 0.27 -10.39
CA PRO A 41 11.17 -1.02 -9.70
C PRO A 41 12.64 -1.36 -9.39
N SER A 42 13.60 -0.85 -10.18
CA SER A 42 15.02 -1.04 -9.89
C SER A 42 15.49 -0.41 -8.58
N LEU A 43 14.69 0.47 -7.98
CA LEU A 43 14.99 1.16 -6.71
C LEU A 43 14.36 0.46 -5.51
N GLU A 44 13.74 -0.72 -5.66
CA GLU A 44 13.02 -1.44 -4.60
C GLU A 44 13.81 -1.51 -3.28
N ARG A 45 15.06 -2.01 -3.34
CA ARG A 45 15.91 -2.14 -2.14
C ARG A 45 16.26 -0.79 -1.51
N TYR A 46 16.44 0.22 -2.36
CA TYR A 46 16.72 1.57 -1.89
C TYR A 46 15.51 2.14 -1.16
N VAL A 47 14.31 2.03 -1.74
CA VAL A 47 13.06 2.50 -1.16
C VAL A 47 12.75 1.79 0.15
N GLN A 48 12.90 0.47 0.23
CA GLN A 48 12.73 -0.28 1.48
C GLN A 48 13.60 0.27 2.61
N ARG A 49 14.86 0.60 2.31
CA ARG A 49 15.78 1.18 3.30
C ARG A 49 15.33 2.56 3.75
N ILE A 50 15.02 3.47 2.84
CA ILE A 50 14.65 4.84 3.19
C ILE A 50 13.28 4.92 3.89
N VAL A 51 12.34 4.05 3.57
CA VAL A 51 11.07 3.93 4.32
C VAL A 51 11.36 3.66 5.80
N GLY A 52 12.24 2.70 6.10
CA GLY A 52 12.62 2.38 7.48
C GLY A 52 13.46 3.46 8.19
N GLU A 53 14.20 4.27 7.43
CA GLU A 53 15.10 5.31 7.98
C GLU A 53 14.42 6.68 8.13
N GLN A 54 13.59 7.08 7.18
CA GLN A 54 13.05 8.45 7.07
C GLN A 54 11.57 8.55 7.46
N LEU A 55 10.75 7.52 7.18
CA LEU A 55 9.37 7.48 7.63
C LEU A 55 9.30 6.90 9.04
N ARG A 56 9.63 7.73 10.02
CA ARG A 56 9.58 7.37 11.45
C ARG A 56 8.51 8.16 12.16
N SER A 57 7.98 7.57 13.21
CA SER A 57 7.10 8.26 14.13
C SER A 57 7.84 9.40 14.83
N ASP A 58 7.15 10.50 15.05
CA ASP A 58 7.63 11.66 15.78
C ASP A 58 6.53 12.23 16.70
N ALA A 59 6.64 13.48 17.15
CA ALA A 59 5.66 14.10 18.03
C ALA A 59 4.34 14.49 17.34
N GLN A 60 4.28 14.45 16.00
CA GLN A 60 3.11 14.89 15.23
C GLN A 60 2.38 13.74 14.54
N ILE A 61 3.12 12.74 14.06
CA ILE A 61 2.55 11.58 13.36
C ILE A 61 3.12 10.28 13.91
N THR A 62 2.31 9.24 13.94
CA THR A 62 2.75 7.88 14.24
C THR A 62 2.67 7.01 12.99
N VAL A 63 3.82 6.53 12.53
CA VAL A 63 3.95 5.78 11.28
C VAL A 63 3.94 4.29 11.56
N TYR A 64 3.04 3.55 10.88
CA TYR A 64 2.91 2.10 10.93
C TYR A 64 3.36 1.48 9.60
N PRO A 65 4.65 1.12 9.47
CA PRO A 65 5.13 0.45 8.26
C PRO A 65 4.68 -1.01 8.25
N LEU A 66 4.04 -1.43 7.16
CA LEU A 66 3.56 -2.78 6.93
C LEU A 66 4.21 -3.35 5.68
N ASP A 67 5.03 -4.38 5.88
CA ASP A 67 5.61 -5.18 4.82
C ASP A 67 4.55 -6.14 4.27
N VAL A 68 4.14 -5.93 3.01
CA VAL A 68 3.11 -6.76 2.37
C VAL A 68 3.62 -8.16 2.04
N LEU A 69 4.91 -8.33 1.78
CA LEU A 69 5.47 -9.64 1.41
C LEU A 69 5.27 -10.72 2.49
N PRO A 70 5.70 -10.56 3.75
CA PRO A 70 5.44 -11.56 4.77
C PRO A 70 3.94 -11.74 5.06
N LEU A 71 3.12 -10.70 4.88
CA LEU A 71 1.67 -10.81 5.07
C LEU A 71 1.02 -11.70 4.01
N THR A 72 1.44 -11.61 2.74
CA THR A 72 0.93 -12.49 1.68
C THR A 72 1.35 -13.94 1.91
N ILE A 73 2.57 -14.19 2.38
CA ILE A 73 3.06 -15.54 2.71
C ILE A 73 2.28 -16.12 3.89
N THR A 74 2.16 -15.37 4.98
CA THR A 74 1.47 -15.85 6.20
C THR A 74 -0.03 -16.03 6.02
N ALA A 75 -0.66 -15.26 5.12
CA ALA A 75 -2.07 -15.43 4.78
C ALA A 75 -2.39 -16.82 4.18
N LEU A 76 -1.39 -17.48 3.62
CA LEU A 76 -1.53 -18.77 2.96
C LEU A 76 -1.10 -19.96 3.83
N GLN A 77 -0.59 -19.70 5.03
CA GLN A 77 -0.21 -20.78 5.95
C GLN A 77 -1.43 -21.60 6.38
N GLY A 78 -1.28 -22.92 6.39
CA GLY A 78 -2.38 -23.84 6.70
C GLY A 78 -3.42 -24.02 5.59
N GLN A 79 -3.22 -23.41 4.42
CA GLN A 79 -4.10 -23.50 3.26
C GLN A 79 -3.46 -24.26 2.08
N GLU A 80 -2.33 -24.94 2.31
CA GLU A 80 -1.50 -25.55 1.25
C GLU A 80 -2.28 -26.58 0.45
N GLU A 81 -2.99 -27.51 1.13
CA GLU A 81 -3.77 -28.53 0.46
C GLU A 81 -4.95 -27.97 -0.34
N LEU A 82 -5.66 -27.01 0.23
CA LEU A 82 -6.77 -26.34 -0.45
C LEU A 82 -6.26 -25.61 -1.69
N ARG A 83 -5.15 -24.87 -1.56
CA ARG A 83 -4.48 -24.19 -2.66
C ARG A 83 -4.09 -25.14 -3.77
N GLN A 84 -3.45 -26.26 -3.43
CA GLN A 84 -3.00 -27.24 -4.40
C GLN A 84 -4.17 -27.87 -5.14
N ARG A 85 -5.26 -28.19 -4.46
CA ARG A 85 -6.49 -28.68 -5.10
C ARG A 85 -7.07 -27.67 -6.09
N LEU A 86 -7.16 -26.39 -5.69
CA LEU A 86 -7.69 -25.33 -6.55
C LEU A 86 -6.80 -25.09 -7.78
N LEU A 87 -5.48 -25.09 -7.61
CA LEU A 87 -4.53 -24.90 -8.72
C LEU A 87 -4.46 -26.09 -9.68
N ASN A 88 -4.74 -27.29 -9.19
CA ASN A 88 -4.75 -28.51 -10.02
C ASN A 88 -6.08 -28.72 -10.78
N ASP A 89 -7.11 -27.93 -10.50
CA ASP A 89 -8.39 -27.96 -11.20
C ASP A 89 -8.47 -26.79 -12.21
N PRO A 90 -8.28 -27.03 -13.52
CA PRO A 90 -8.30 -25.99 -14.54
C PRO A 90 -9.62 -25.21 -14.60
N LEU A 91 -10.72 -25.82 -14.20
CA LEU A 91 -12.05 -25.19 -14.21
C LEU A 91 -12.23 -24.20 -13.04
N ARG A 92 -11.36 -24.26 -12.04
CA ARG A 92 -11.42 -23.42 -10.83
C ARG A 92 -10.25 -22.46 -10.72
N THR A 93 -9.43 -22.29 -11.76
CA THR A 93 -8.22 -21.44 -11.69
C THR A 93 -8.57 -19.98 -11.35
N GLU A 94 -9.60 -19.40 -11.98
CA GLU A 94 -10.04 -18.05 -11.66
C GLU A 94 -10.55 -17.94 -10.22
N SER A 95 -11.37 -18.90 -9.78
CA SER A 95 -11.87 -18.92 -8.39
C SER A 95 -10.76 -19.15 -7.36
N ALA A 96 -9.67 -19.82 -7.72
CA ALA A 96 -8.48 -19.97 -6.88
C ALA A 96 -7.73 -18.66 -6.71
N THR A 97 -7.55 -17.89 -7.79
CA THR A 97 -6.95 -16.56 -7.76
C THR A 97 -7.74 -15.64 -6.85
N ASP A 98 -9.05 -15.55 -7.02
CA ASP A 98 -9.93 -14.74 -6.18
C ASP A 98 -9.89 -15.16 -4.70
N ALA A 99 -9.84 -16.47 -4.43
CA ALA A 99 -9.75 -16.96 -3.07
C ALA A 99 -8.42 -16.55 -2.40
N ILE A 100 -7.30 -16.63 -3.12
CA ILE A 100 -5.99 -16.17 -2.62
C ILE A 100 -5.99 -14.66 -2.39
N LEU A 101 -6.51 -13.88 -3.33
CA LEU A 101 -6.63 -12.42 -3.18
C LEU A 101 -7.44 -12.03 -1.94
N ARG A 102 -8.56 -12.70 -1.69
CA ARG A 102 -9.37 -12.48 -0.48
C ARG A 102 -8.61 -12.81 0.81
N LEU A 103 -7.79 -13.85 0.81
CA LEU A 103 -6.94 -14.19 1.96
C LEU A 103 -5.89 -13.09 2.20
N TRP A 104 -5.23 -12.62 1.15
CA TRP A 104 -4.23 -11.55 1.23
C TRP A 104 -4.84 -10.24 1.74
N THR A 105 -5.91 -9.79 1.10
CA THR A 105 -6.57 -8.52 1.46
C THR A 105 -7.11 -8.56 2.88
N ARG A 106 -7.73 -9.66 3.32
CA ARG A 106 -8.17 -9.84 4.71
C ARG A 106 -6.99 -9.82 5.70
N LYS A 107 -5.87 -10.48 5.37
CA LYS A 107 -4.70 -10.49 6.24
C LYS A 107 -4.09 -9.10 6.38
N ILE A 108 -3.97 -8.36 5.28
CA ILE A 108 -3.46 -6.97 5.29
C ILE A 108 -4.42 -6.08 6.10
N SER A 109 -5.72 -6.11 5.83
CA SER A 109 -6.73 -5.32 6.54
C SER A 109 -6.76 -5.65 8.04
N SER A 110 -6.73 -6.93 8.41
CA SER A 110 -6.67 -7.36 9.82
C SER A 110 -5.40 -6.87 10.50
N ASN A 111 -4.26 -6.85 9.81
CA ASN A 111 -3.01 -6.35 10.37
C ASN A 111 -3.08 -4.84 10.60
N ILE A 112 -3.63 -4.08 9.64
CA ILE A 112 -3.88 -2.64 9.79
C ILE A 112 -4.77 -2.39 11.03
N ALA A 113 -5.89 -3.10 11.14
CA ALA A 113 -6.81 -2.95 12.27
C ALA A 113 -6.13 -3.27 13.61
N THR A 114 -5.29 -4.32 13.65
CA THR A 114 -4.54 -4.70 14.85
C THR A 114 -3.54 -3.62 15.26
N GLN A 115 -2.80 -3.06 14.30
CA GLN A 115 -1.84 -1.98 14.55
C GLN A 115 -2.56 -0.74 15.10
N LEU A 116 -3.64 -0.32 14.46
CA LEU A 116 -4.43 0.83 14.91
C LEU A 116 -5.06 0.61 16.29
N ALA A 117 -5.48 -0.62 16.61
CA ALA A 117 -6.05 -0.94 17.93
C ALA A 117 -4.98 -0.98 19.04
N ALA A 118 -3.74 -1.31 18.73
CA ALA A 118 -2.66 -1.37 19.71
C ALA A 118 -2.20 0.01 20.18
N THR A 119 -2.51 1.08 19.42
CA THR A 119 -2.01 2.44 19.63
C THR A 119 -3.16 3.44 19.78
N ILE A 120 -4.00 3.19 20.79
CA ILE A 120 -5.21 4.01 21.08
C ILE A 120 -4.86 5.48 21.39
N GLU A 121 -3.63 5.75 21.82
CA GLU A 121 -3.19 7.10 22.21
C GLU A 121 -2.74 7.99 21.04
N ASP A 122 -2.46 7.41 19.87
CA ASP A 122 -1.97 8.17 18.74
C ASP A 122 -3.06 9.00 18.06
N GLU A 123 -2.81 10.29 17.93
CA GLU A 123 -3.77 11.21 17.30
C GLU A 123 -3.73 11.14 15.78
N HIS A 124 -2.54 11.01 15.20
CA HIS A 124 -2.30 11.06 13.76
C HIS A 124 -1.57 9.82 13.23
N PRO A 125 -2.22 8.63 13.26
CA PRO A 125 -1.64 7.42 12.69
C PRO A 125 -1.58 7.49 11.16
N VAL A 126 -0.48 6.98 10.57
CA VAL A 126 -0.29 6.84 9.12
C VAL A 126 0.11 5.41 8.83
N ILE A 127 -0.64 4.73 7.97
CA ILE A 127 -0.30 3.40 7.48
C ILE A 127 0.61 3.52 6.27
N VAL A 128 1.70 2.79 6.26
CA VAL A 128 2.66 2.77 5.13
C VAL A 128 2.78 1.35 4.61
N LEU A 129 2.32 1.11 3.38
CA LEU A 129 2.42 -0.20 2.73
C LEU A 129 3.59 -0.22 1.74
N TYR A 130 4.46 -1.19 1.86
CA TYR A 130 5.61 -1.38 0.96
C TYR A 130 5.76 -2.86 0.56
N ASN A 131 6.69 -3.18 -0.36
CA ASN A 131 6.81 -4.51 -0.98
C ASN A 131 5.54 -4.94 -1.77
N LEU A 132 4.86 -3.98 -2.40
CA LEU A 132 3.61 -4.24 -3.13
C LEU A 132 3.79 -5.11 -4.37
N ALA A 133 5.03 -5.30 -4.86
CA ALA A 133 5.34 -6.29 -5.88
C ALA A 133 4.89 -7.71 -5.51
N ALA A 134 4.81 -8.02 -4.21
CA ALA A 134 4.34 -9.30 -3.69
C ALA A 134 2.89 -9.64 -4.06
N LEU A 135 2.10 -8.66 -4.49
CA LEU A 135 0.72 -8.90 -4.96
C LEU A 135 0.68 -9.50 -6.38
N HIS A 136 1.74 -9.30 -7.18
CA HIS A 136 1.80 -9.84 -8.54
C HIS A 136 2.09 -11.36 -8.52
N PRO A 137 1.52 -12.17 -9.46
CA PRO A 137 0.65 -11.78 -10.58
C PRO A 137 -0.86 -11.78 -10.25
N LEU A 138 -1.27 -12.17 -9.04
CA LEU A 138 -2.67 -12.42 -8.71
C LEU A 138 -3.44 -11.13 -8.40
N GLY A 139 -2.74 -10.10 -7.92
CA GLY A 139 -3.32 -8.81 -7.55
C GLY A 139 -2.42 -7.64 -7.89
N ASN A 140 -2.87 -6.45 -7.50
CA ASN A 140 -2.16 -5.21 -7.73
C ASN A 140 -2.53 -4.16 -6.64
N PRO A 141 -1.78 -3.04 -6.55
CA PRO A 141 -2.07 -2.01 -5.54
C PRO A 141 -3.46 -1.39 -5.66
N THR A 142 -3.99 -1.19 -6.87
CA THR A 142 -5.32 -0.60 -7.07
C THR A 142 -6.41 -1.51 -6.51
N SER A 143 -6.39 -2.82 -6.81
CA SER A 143 -7.36 -3.77 -6.27
C SER A 143 -7.29 -3.91 -4.74
N LEU A 144 -6.09 -3.81 -4.17
CA LEU A 144 -5.93 -3.75 -2.71
C LEU A 144 -6.61 -2.49 -2.13
N MET A 145 -6.45 -1.34 -2.80
CA MET A 145 -7.07 -0.09 -2.33
C MET A 145 -8.59 -0.10 -2.47
N GLU A 146 -9.14 -0.69 -3.52
CA GLU A 146 -10.59 -0.91 -3.66
C GLU A 146 -11.15 -1.66 -2.45
N PHE A 147 -10.48 -2.73 -2.06
CA PHE A 147 -10.87 -3.50 -0.86
C PHE A 147 -10.71 -2.69 0.44
N LEU A 148 -9.58 -2.02 0.64
CA LEU A 148 -9.34 -1.22 1.86
C LEU A 148 -10.27 -0.01 1.96
N ALA A 149 -10.70 0.57 0.83
CA ALA A 149 -11.65 1.66 0.81
C ALA A 149 -13.03 1.25 1.34
N GLU A 150 -13.43 -0.01 1.15
CA GLU A 150 -14.66 -0.56 1.73
C GLU A 150 -14.56 -0.72 3.26
N GLN A 151 -13.35 -0.99 3.76
CA GLN A 151 -13.09 -1.17 5.20
C GLN A 151 -12.87 0.15 5.94
N GLU A 152 -12.52 1.22 5.21
CA GLU A 152 -12.21 2.56 5.73
C GLU A 152 -11.37 2.53 7.03
N PRO A 153 -10.04 2.36 6.95
CA PRO A 153 -9.19 2.37 8.14
C PRO A 153 -9.42 3.65 8.95
N ARG A 154 -9.89 3.50 10.19
CA ARG A 154 -10.23 4.63 11.06
C ARG A 154 -9.43 4.58 12.36
N ASN A 155 -9.02 5.74 12.81
CA ASN A 155 -8.46 5.91 14.14
C ASN A 155 -9.51 5.48 15.17
N PRO A 156 -9.23 4.53 16.08
CA PRO A 156 -10.23 4.01 17.03
C PRO A 156 -10.71 5.08 18.02
N ARG A 157 -9.88 6.10 18.31
CA ARG A 157 -10.20 7.18 19.25
C ARG A 157 -10.98 8.31 18.57
N THR A 158 -10.44 8.87 17.49
CA THR A 158 -11.00 10.07 16.85
C THR A 158 -12.07 9.75 15.79
N ARG A 159 -12.14 8.50 15.34
CA ARG A 159 -12.97 8.03 14.22
C ARG A 159 -12.59 8.65 12.86
N ALA A 160 -11.55 9.47 12.82
CA ALA A 160 -11.03 10.03 11.58
C ALA A 160 -10.50 8.92 10.66
N ILE A 161 -10.62 9.12 9.35
CA ILE A 161 -10.03 8.22 8.36
C ILE A 161 -8.51 8.36 8.44
N VAL A 162 -7.82 7.21 8.45
CA VAL A 162 -6.36 7.15 8.53
C VAL A 162 -5.77 7.21 7.14
N PRO A 163 -4.81 8.12 6.86
CA PRO A 163 -4.06 8.12 5.61
C PRO A 163 -3.29 6.81 5.40
N VAL A 164 -3.34 6.31 4.17
CA VAL A 164 -2.59 5.12 3.74
C VAL A 164 -1.65 5.50 2.62
N VAL A 165 -0.35 5.38 2.86
CA VAL A 165 0.70 5.61 1.88
C VAL A 165 1.12 4.28 1.26
N LEU A 166 1.15 4.22 -0.07
CA LEU A 166 1.53 3.05 -0.83
C LEU A 166 2.83 3.30 -1.58
N PHE A 167 3.86 2.57 -1.27
CA PHE A 167 5.09 2.55 -2.04
C PHE A 167 4.94 1.56 -3.20
N VAL A 168 4.68 2.10 -4.40
CA VAL A 168 4.31 1.33 -5.59
C VAL A 168 5.49 1.23 -6.54
N PRO A 169 6.06 0.02 -6.77
CA PRO A 169 7.05 -0.17 -7.82
C PRO A 169 6.37 -0.06 -9.19
N GLY A 170 6.75 0.96 -9.96
CA GLY A 170 6.14 1.24 -11.26
C GLY A 170 6.72 2.47 -11.93
N THR A 171 6.12 2.84 -13.05
CA THR A 171 6.50 4.03 -13.82
C THR A 171 5.26 4.82 -14.23
N ARG A 172 5.45 6.08 -14.57
CA ARG A 172 4.39 6.94 -15.09
C ARG A 172 4.34 6.87 -16.60
N PRO A 173 3.17 6.62 -17.20
CA PRO A 173 2.99 6.81 -18.64
C PRO A 173 3.18 8.29 -19.01
N PRO A 174 3.86 8.61 -20.11
CA PRO A 174 4.21 10.00 -20.46
C PRO A 174 3.02 10.92 -20.75
N GLN A 175 1.83 10.37 -21.00
CA GLN A 175 0.67 11.14 -21.46
C GLN A 175 -0.46 11.30 -20.43
N THR A 176 -0.33 10.75 -19.22
CA THR A 176 -1.39 10.83 -18.22
C THR A 176 -0.86 10.85 -16.79
N SER A 177 -1.42 11.75 -15.98
CA SER A 177 -1.11 11.86 -14.55
C SER A 177 -2.04 11.00 -13.65
N ARG A 178 -2.99 10.25 -14.24
CA ARG A 178 -3.99 9.47 -13.50
C ARG A 178 -3.72 7.98 -13.49
N LEU A 179 -2.68 7.54 -14.21
CA LEU A 179 -2.33 6.13 -14.38
C LEU A 179 -0.88 5.89 -14.03
N TYR A 180 -0.58 4.65 -13.67
CA TYR A 180 0.79 4.15 -13.51
C TYR A 180 0.92 2.76 -14.13
N ASN A 181 2.12 2.41 -14.57
CA ASN A 181 2.45 1.09 -15.07
C ASN A 181 3.06 0.29 -13.91
N PHE A 182 2.29 -0.61 -13.31
CA PHE A 182 2.77 -1.45 -12.21
C PHE A 182 3.90 -2.35 -12.68
N LEU A 183 4.99 -2.42 -11.92
CA LEU A 183 6.22 -3.16 -12.24
C LEU A 183 6.85 -2.76 -13.58
N ASP A 184 6.69 -1.50 -14.01
CA ASP A 184 7.17 -0.99 -15.28
C ASP A 184 6.64 -1.78 -16.49
N GLN A 185 5.41 -2.31 -16.40
CA GLN A 185 4.79 -3.08 -17.47
C GLN A 185 3.57 -2.34 -18.02
N GLU A 186 3.62 -1.96 -19.30
CA GLU A 186 2.52 -1.27 -19.98
C GLU A 186 1.19 -2.04 -19.94
N ARG A 187 1.26 -3.37 -19.97
CA ARG A 187 0.07 -4.24 -19.83
C ARG A 187 -0.57 -4.19 -18.43
N LEU A 188 0.13 -3.68 -17.44
CA LEU A 188 -0.33 -3.51 -16.06
C LEU A 188 -0.57 -2.04 -15.75
N GLN A 189 -1.21 -1.32 -16.67
CA GLN A 189 -1.59 0.07 -16.48
C GLN A 189 -2.81 0.17 -15.56
N LEU A 190 -2.65 0.90 -14.47
CA LEU A 190 -3.60 1.00 -13.36
C LEU A 190 -3.89 2.46 -12.99
N GLY A 191 -5.06 2.71 -12.45
CA GLY A 191 -5.45 4.03 -11.94
C GLY A 191 -5.19 4.21 -10.45
N PHE A 192 -5.12 5.47 -10.00
CA PHE A 192 -5.05 5.82 -8.59
C PHE A 192 -6.45 5.82 -7.97
N TYR A 193 -6.89 4.68 -7.45
CA TYR A 193 -8.22 4.53 -6.87
C TYR A 193 -8.36 5.32 -5.56
N ARG A 194 -9.30 6.27 -5.53
CA ARG A 194 -9.56 7.17 -4.38
C ARG A 194 -8.27 7.74 -3.77
N GLY A 195 -7.29 7.99 -4.60
CA GLY A 195 -5.97 8.41 -4.18
C GLY A 195 -5.40 9.49 -5.07
N GLU A 196 -4.23 9.92 -4.67
CA GLU A 196 -3.42 10.87 -5.39
C GLU A 196 -1.98 10.39 -5.42
N GLU A 197 -1.24 10.83 -6.41
CA GLU A 197 0.18 10.55 -6.53
C GLU A 197 1.02 11.66 -5.92
N MET A 198 2.13 11.23 -5.29
CA MET A 198 3.21 12.07 -4.81
C MET A 198 4.38 12.04 -5.77
#